data_dd3f20a50f6df15f54c1776898eb7dc8
#
_entry.id   dd3f20a50f6df15f54c1776898eb7dc8
#
_cell.length_a   1.000
_cell.length_b   1.000
_cell.length_c   1.000
_cell.angle_alpha   90.00
_cell.angle_beta   90.00
_cell.angle_gamma   90.00
#
_symmetry.space_group_name_H-M   'P 1'
#
loop_
_entity.id
_entity.type
_entity.pdbx_description
1 polymer ?
#
loop_
_entity_poly.entity_id
_entity_poly.type
_entity_poly.pdbx_seq_one_letter_code
_entity_poly.pdbx_strand_id
1 'polypeptide(L)'
;MSKKAKAKPKAAKKNRAASSIVWFEIPADSPKRAKKFYGSLFGWNIKVFPGMTEYWHIDTGGGDNTPDGGMIARKHPGQPITNYVSVKSVTKSMAKVEKLGGKVCMSKTAVPQMGYFAICQDTENNTFALWEMNASAK
;
A
#
# COMPACT_ATOMS: atom_id res chain seq x y z
N MET A 1 -1.26 -26.27 12.46
CA MET A 1 -1.18 -25.71 12.48
C MET A 1 -0.78 -24.97 12.47
N SER A 2 -0.58 -24.85 12.40
CA SER A 2 -0.12 -24.13 12.48
C SER A 2 0.19 -23.38 12.77
N LYS A 3 0.32 -23.42 12.95
CA LYS A 3 0.65 -22.52 13.35
C LYS A 3 1.71 -22.22 13.62
N LYS A 4 2.24 -22.65 13.98
CA LYS A 4 3.26 -22.51 14.35
C LYS A 4 4.18 -21.93 13.74
N ALA A 5 4.45 -22.21 13.37
CA ALA A 5 5.56 -21.71 12.85
C ALA A 5 5.67 -20.32 12.74
N LYS A 6 5.20 -19.71 13.37
CA LYS A 6 5.08 -18.39 13.10
C LYS A 6 6.05 -17.59 13.79
N ALA A 7 6.41 -17.92 14.93
CA ALA A 7 7.17 -16.99 15.74
C ALA A 7 8.61 -16.88 15.34
N LYS A 8 9.23 -17.96 14.95
CA LYS A 8 10.64 -17.95 14.72
C LYS A 8 11.11 -17.11 13.58
N PRO A 9 10.50 -17.20 12.42
CA PRO A 9 10.91 -16.36 11.32
C PRO A 9 10.77 -14.90 11.65
N LYS A 10 9.81 -14.57 12.46
CA LYS A 10 9.61 -13.18 12.83
C LYS A 10 10.75 -12.63 13.64
N ALA A 11 11.27 -13.40 14.55
CA ALA A 11 12.36 -12.96 15.37
C ALA A 11 13.58 -12.65 14.52
N ALA A 12 13.87 -13.51 13.55
CA ALA A 12 15.00 -13.27 12.68
C ALA A 12 14.83 -12.01 11.87
N LYS A 13 13.62 -11.72 11.45
CA LYS A 13 13.36 -10.54 10.64
C LYS A 13 13.50 -9.24 11.38
N LYS A 14 13.44 -9.26 12.71
CA LYS A 14 13.55 -8.02 13.47
C LYS A 14 14.85 -7.30 13.26
N ASN A 15 15.91 -8.01 12.89
CA ASN A 15 17.22 -7.41 12.75
C ASN A 15 17.49 -6.84 11.37
N ARG A 16 16.51 -6.88 10.50
CA ARG A 16 16.65 -6.35 9.15
C ARG A 16 15.78 -5.13 8.97
N ALA A 17 16.28 -4.18 8.20
CA ALA A 17 15.45 -3.08 7.74
C ALA A 17 14.33 -3.68 6.89
N ALA A 18 13.12 -3.50 7.32
CA ALA A 18 12.00 -4.14 6.65
C ALA A 18 11.47 -3.25 5.54
N SER A 19 11.48 -3.78 4.32
CA SER A 19 10.75 -3.19 3.19
C SER A 19 9.61 -4.12 2.86
N SER A 20 8.61 -4.12 3.71
CA SER A 20 7.48 -5.02 3.58
C SER A 20 6.30 -4.30 2.95
N ILE A 21 5.37 -5.09 2.43
CA ILE A 21 4.11 -4.54 1.92
C ILE A 21 3.28 -4.14 3.11
N VAL A 22 2.97 -2.84 3.21
CA VAL A 22 2.25 -2.29 4.36
C VAL A 22 0.85 -1.81 4.02
N TRP A 23 0.52 -1.76 2.74
CA TRP A 23 -0.76 -1.25 2.26
C TRP A 23 -1.01 -1.77 0.86
N PHE A 24 -2.24 -2.01 0.52
CA PHE A 24 -2.64 -2.29 -0.86
C PHE A 24 -3.73 -1.29 -1.24
N GLU A 25 -3.88 -1.03 -2.53
CA GLU A 25 -4.89 -0.08 -2.98
C GLU A 25 -5.64 -0.67 -4.15
N ILE A 26 -6.95 -0.74 -4.01
CA ILE A 26 -7.84 -1.33 -5.01
C ILE A 26 -8.59 -0.20 -5.72
N PRO A 27 -8.43 -0.06 -7.04
CA PRO A 27 -9.25 0.90 -7.78
C PRO A 27 -10.63 0.31 -8.05
N ALA A 28 -11.65 1.16 -8.05
CA ALA A 28 -13.00 0.70 -8.30
C ALA A 28 -13.77 1.72 -9.14
N ASP A 29 -14.45 1.21 -10.17
CA ASP A 29 -15.34 2.06 -10.97
C ASP A 29 -16.53 2.51 -10.13
N SER A 30 -17.03 1.62 -9.28
CA SER A 30 -18.07 1.93 -8.33
C SER A 30 -17.63 1.47 -6.95
N PRO A 31 -17.08 2.38 -6.15
CA PRO A 31 -16.67 2.02 -4.78
C PRO A 31 -17.83 1.44 -3.97
N LYS A 32 -19.04 1.94 -4.17
CA LYS A 32 -20.19 1.42 -3.45
C LYS A 32 -20.43 -0.05 -3.78
N ARG A 33 -20.34 -0.40 -5.05
CA ARG A 33 -20.53 -1.78 -5.48
C ARG A 33 -19.42 -2.68 -4.99
N ALA A 34 -18.17 -2.19 -5.08
CA ALA A 34 -17.01 -2.95 -4.62
C ALA A 34 -17.05 -3.17 -3.10
N LYS A 35 -17.45 -2.14 -2.36
CA LYS A 35 -17.60 -2.25 -0.90
C LYS A 35 -18.57 -3.36 -0.54
N LYS A 36 -19.70 -3.42 -1.23
CA LYS A 36 -20.69 -4.46 -0.97
C LYS A 36 -20.14 -5.84 -1.30
N PHE A 37 -19.43 -5.94 -2.41
CA PHE A 37 -18.88 -7.22 -2.85
C PHE A 37 -17.85 -7.76 -1.83
N TYR A 38 -16.84 -6.97 -1.51
CA TYR A 38 -15.81 -7.43 -0.59
C TYR A 38 -16.31 -7.57 0.83
N GLY A 39 -17.19 -6.69 1.26
CA GLY A 39 -17.78 -6.77 2.58
C GLY A 39 -18.61 -8.04 2.76
N SER A 40 -19.38 -8.39 1.72
CA SER A 40 -20.21 -9.59 1.78
C SER A 40 -19.40 -10.87 1.65
N LEU A 41 -18.36 -10.84 0.81
CA LEU A 41 -17.57 -12.03 0.54
C LEU A 41 -16.60 -12.35 1.68
N PHE A 42 -15.89 -11.34 2.15
CA PHE A 42 -14.81 -11.54 3.12
C PHE A 42 -15.10 -10.96 4.50
N GLY A 43 -16.17 -10.20 4.65
CA GLY A 43 -16.43 -9.53 5.91
C GLY A 43 -15.54 -8.32 6.14
N TRP A 44 -14.91 -7.81 5.09
CA TRP A 44 -14.06 -6.63 5.24
C TRP A 44 -14.89 -5.41 5.60
N ASN A 45 -14.35 -4.58 6.48
CA ASN A 45 -15.01 -3.36 6.89
C ASN A 45 -14.41 -2.20 6.10
N ILE A 46 -15.22 -1.60 5.23
CA ILE A 46 -14.74 -0.58 4.31
C ILE A 46 -15.48 0.72 4.60
N LYS A 47 -14.73 1.74 4.99
CA LYS A 47 -15.29 3.03 5.40
C LYS A 47 -14.55 4.17 4.74
N VAL A 48 -15.24 5.30 4.56
CA VAL A 48 -14.60 6.51 4.06
C VAL A 48 -13.39 6.83 4.93
N PHE A 49 -12.27 7.10 4.28
CA PHE A 49 -11.04 7.46 5.00
C PHE A 49 -11.18 8.88 5.52
N PRO A 50 -10.98 9.11 6.82
CA PRO A 50 -11.19 10.44 7.41
C PRO A 50 -10.35 11.51 6.71
N GLY A 51 -11.01 12.62 6.39
CA GLY A 51 -10.33 13.74 5.76
C GLY A 51 -10.07 13.62 4.27
N MET A 52 -10.55 12.53 3.64
CA MET A 52 -10.35 12.32 2.21
C MET A 52 -11.67 12.08 1.53
N THR A 53 -11.77 12.46 0.25
CA THR A 53 -12.93 12.17 -0.57
C THR A 53 -12.55 11.09 -1.58
N GLU A 54 -13.50 10.24 -1.90
CA GLU A 54 -13.30 9.17 -2.87
C GLU A 54 -12.13 8.24 -2.52
N TYR A 55 -11.90 8.10 -1.22
CA TYR A 55 -10.92 7.16 -0.71
C TYR A 55 -11.47 6.46 0.52
N TRP A 56 -11.35 5.15 0.57
CA TRP A 56 -11.93 4.33 1.64
C TRP A 56 -10.87 3.47 2.27
N HIS A 57 -10.96 3.29 3.56
CA HIS A 57 -10.09 2.40 4.32
C HIS A 57 -10.69 1.00 4.30
N ILE A 58 -9.89 0.02 3.94
CA ILE A 58 -10.28 -1.38 3.96
C ILE A 58 -9.63 -2.03 5.17
N ASP A 59 -10.45 -2.35 6.16
CA ASP A 59 -10.00 -3.06 7.35
C ASP A 59 -10.28 -4.54 7.11
N THR A 60 -9.23 -5.32 6.92
CA THR A 60 -9.37 -6.75 6.62
C THR A 60 -9.54 -7.58 7.87
N GLY A 61 -9.31 -7.01 9.05
CA GLY A 61 -9.48 -7.71 10.30
C GLY A 61 -8.34 -8.63 10.67
N GLY A 62 -7.25 -8.55 9.92
CA GLY A 62 -6.13 -9.48 10.13
C GLY A 62 -5.15 -9.10 11.24
N GLY A 63 -5.37 -7.98 11.88
CA GLY A 63 -4.50 -7.55 12.98
C GLY A 63 -3.18 -6.96 12.51
N ASP A 64 -2.24 -6.83 13.44
CA ASP A 64 -1.01 -6.08 13.19
C ASP A 64 -0.06 -6.74 12.19
N ASN A 65 -0.25 -8.00 11.93
CA ASN A 65 0.67 -8.75 11.06
C ASN A 65 0.24 -8.78 9.60
N THR A 66 -0.89 -8.18 9.30
CA THR A 66 -1.39 -8.14 7.91
C THR A 66 -1.69 -6.70 7.56
N PRO A 67 -1.44 -6.32 6.31
CA PRO A 67 -1.74 -4.95 5.92
C PRO A 67 -3.24 -4.75 5.76
N ASP A 68 -3.68 -3.56 6.08
CA ASP A 68 -4.94 -3.05 5.60
C ASP A 68 -4.72 -2.39 4.25
N GLY A 69 -5.76 -1.91 3.65
CA GLY A 69 -5.64 -1.27 2.35
C GLY A 69 -6.58 -0.11 2.16
N GLY A 70 -6.55 0.41 0.96
CA GLY A 70 -7.42 1.48 0.53
C GLY A 70 -8.19 1.10 -0.72
N MET A 71 -9.28 1.78 -0.94
CA MET A 71 -10.02 1.71 -2.18
C MET A 71 -10.11 3.12 -2.72
N ILE A 72 -9.86 3.26 -4.00
CA ILE A 72 -9.87 4.56 -4.64
C ILE A 72 -10.78 4.51 -5.86
N ALA A 73 -11.48 5.60 -6.14
CA ALA A 73 -12.22 5.70 -7.39
C ALA A 73 -11.23 5.56 -8.53
N ARG A 74 -11.55 4.71 -9.51
CA ARG A 74 -10.63 4.43 -10.61
C ARG A 74 -10.37 5.71 -11.41
N LYS A 75 -9.10 5.97 -11.67
CA LYS A 75 -8.68 7.19 -12.36
C LYS A 75 -8.53 7.00 -13.86
N HIS A 76 -8.17 5.78 -14.29
CA HIS A 76 -8.03 5.48 -15.71
C HIS A 76 -8.26 3.99 -15.92
N PRO A 77 -8.65 3.56 -17.14
CA PRO A 77 -9.09 2.18 -17.36
C PRO A 77 -8.09 1.10 -16.98
N GLY A 78 -6.83 1.37 -17.16
CA GLY A 78 -5.80 0.36 -16.87
C GLY A 78 -5.21 0.44 -15.47
N GLN A 79 -5.79 1.21 -14.59
CA GLN A 79 -5.21 1.37 -13.25
C GLN A 79 -5.20 0.04 -12.49
N PRO A 80 -4.03 -0.42 -12.03
CA PRO A 80 -3.93 -1.71 -11.35
C PRO A 80 -4.16 -1.60 -9.86
N ILE A 81 -4.33 -2.75 -9.21
CA ILE A 81 -4.19 -2.83 -7.76
C ILE A 81 -2.72 -2.57 -7.48
N THR A 82 -2.42 -1.72 -6.49
CA THR A 82 -1.06 -1.30 -6.20
C THR A 82 -0.69 -1.67 -4.77
N ASN A 83 0.44 -2.33 -4.60
CA ASN A 83 0.98 -2.64 -3.28
C ASN A 83 1.97 -1.55 -2.90
N TYR A 84 1.90 -1.11 -1.65
CA TYR A 84 2.80 -0.10 -1.11
C TYR A 84 3.85 -0.76 -0.22
N VAL A 85 5.10 -0.47 -0.49
CA VAL A 85 6.25 -1.07 0.21
C VAL A 85 6.89 -0.01 1.09
N SER A 86 7.06 -0.33 2.36
CA SER A 86 7.65 0.59 3.33
C SER A 86 9.14 0.78 3.06
N VAL A 87 9.58 2.03 3.02
CA VAL A 87 10.99 2.38 2.87
C VAL A 87 11.34 3.49 3.84
N LYS A 88 12.62 3.65 4.13
CA LYS A 88 13.08 4.72 5.01
C LYS A 88 13.06 6.07 4.32
N SER A 89 13.28 6.11 3.02
CA SER A 89 13.34 7.34 2.26
C SER A 89 12.80 7.10 0.86
N VAL A 90 11.69 7.74 0.54
CA VAL A 90 11.14 7.68 -0.81
C VAL A 90 12.10 8.29 -1.79
N THR A 91 12.76 9.41 -1.42
CA THR A 91 13.69 10.07 -2.31
C THR A 91 14.85 9.15 -2.71
N LYS A 92 15.46 8.51 -1.73
CA LYS A 92 16.59 7.61 -2.01
C LYS A 92 16.13 6.36 -2.76
N SER A 93 14.95 5.86 -2.40
CA SER A 93 14.42 4.66 -3.06
C SER A 93 14.05 4.92 -4.51
N MET A 94 13.53 6.11 -4.83
CA MET A 94 13.23 6.45 -6.23
C MET A 94 14.51 6.41 -7.08
N ALA A 95 15.59 6.99 -6.56
CA ALA A 95 16.86 6.97 -7.30
C ALA A 95 17.34 5.54 -7.51
N LYS A 96 17.14 4.69 -6.50
CA LYS A 96 17.55 3.30 -6.59
C LYS A 96 16.68 2.51 -7.56
N VAL A 97 15.40 2.82 -7.63
CA VAL A 97 14.49 2.20 -8.61
C VAL A 97 15.05 2.40 -10.01
N GLU A 98 15.40 3.63 -10.34
CA GLU A 98 15.90 3.94 -11.68
C GLU A 98 17.25 3.29 -11.94
N LYS A 99 18.11 3.29 -10.94
CA LYS A 99 19.41 2.66 -11.07
C LYS A 99 19.31 1.17 -11.34
N LEU A 100 18.28 0.52 -10.79
CA LEU A 100 18.09 -0.91 -10.94
C LEU A 100 17.24 -1.29 -12.15
N GLY A 101 16.90 -0.32 -13.01
CA GLY A 101 16.18 -0.60 -14.24
C GLY A 101 14.67 -0.44 -14.17
N GLY A 102 14.16 0.01 -13.04
CA GLY A 102 12.75 0.33 -12.91
C GLY A 102 12.46 1.76 -13.34
N LYS A 103 11.25 2.21 -13.07
CA LYS A 103 10.80 3.51 -13.56
C LYS A 103 9.97 4.18 -12.47
N VAL A 104 10.16 5.49 -12.31
CA VAL A 104 9.31 6.30 -11.43
C VAL A 104 8.21 6.91 -12.29
N CYS A 105 6.98 6.55 -11.98
CA CYS A 105 5.80 7.02 -12.74
C CYS A 105 5.18 8.25 -12.10
N MET A 106 5.15 8.30 -10.78
CA MET A 106 4.70 9.47 -10.03
C MET A 106 5.72 9.70 -8.92
N SER A 107 6.35 10.87 -8.93
CA SER A 107 7.41 11.16 -7.97
C SER A 107 6.85 11.43 -6.58
N LYS A 108 7.75 11.65 -5.63
CA LYS A 108 7.42 11.84 -4.23
C LYS A 108 6.25 12.79 -4.03
N THR A 109 5.23 12.31 -3.37
CA THR A 109 3.98 13.04 -3.12
C THR A 109 3.62 12.90 -1.66
N ALA A 110 3.22 13.99 -1.03
CA ALA A 110 2.86 13.96 0.38
C ALA A 110 1.41 13.53 0.57
N VAL A 111 1.20 12.69 1.58
CA VAL A 111 -0.09 12.53 2.21
C VAL A 111 0.05 13.27 3.54
N PRO A 112 -0.51 14.49 3.65
CA PRO A 112 -0.22 15.35 4.79
C PRO A 112 -0.40 14.67 6.13
N GLN A 113 0.60 14.87 6.99
CA GLN A 113 0.61 14.34 8.35
C GLN A 113 0.71 12.82 8.44
N MET A 114 0.88 12.12 7.32
CA MET A 114 0.98 10.67 7.30
C MET A 114 2.30 10.18 6.70
N GLY A 115 2.68 10.70 5.54
CA GLY A 115 3.90 10.25 4.91
C GLY A 115 4.02 10.70 3.47
N TYR A 116 4.95 10.05 2.76
CA TYR A 116 5.20 10.31 1.35
C TYR A 116 5.13 9.03 0.57
N PHE A 117 4.68 9.13 -0.67
CA PHE A 117 4.68 7.97 -1.55
C PHE A 117 5.18 8.34 -2.94
N ALA A 118 5.55 7.31 -3.69
CA ALA A 118 5.87 7.43 -5.10
C ALA A 118 5.35 6.18 -5.80
N ILE A 119 4.89 6.34 -7.02
CA ILE A 119 4.41 5.21 -7.81
C ILE A 119 5.49 4.85 -8.81
N CYS A 120 5.82 3.57 -8.88
CA CYS A 120 6.92 3.07 -9.69
C CYS A 120 6.51 1.85 -10.48
N GLN A 121 7.38 1.46 -11.40
CA GLN A 121 7.28 0.18 -12.09
C GLN A 121 8.60 -0.57 -11.95
N ASP A 122 8.50 -1.88 -11.83
CA ASP A 122 9.67 -2.73 -11.78
C ASP A 122 10.16 -3.03 -13.20
N THR A 123 11.14 -3.93 -13.34
CA THR A 123 11.73 -4.26 -14.64
C THR A 123 10.77 -5.04 -15.54
N GLU A 124 9.66 -5.50 -14.98
CA GLU A 124 8.68 -6.29 -15.70
C GLU A 124 7.38 -5.52 -15.95
N ASN A 125 7.43 -4.19 -15.76
CA ASN A 125 6.30 -3.28 -15.95
C ASN A 125 5.16 -3.48 -14.94
N ASN A 126 5.46 -4.07 -13.79
CA ASN A 126 4.49 -4.15 -12.71
C ASN A 126 4.54 -2.89 -11.88
N THR A 127 3.37 -2.38 -11.51
CA THR A 127 3.26 -1.17 -10.71
C THR A 127 3.34 -1.51 -9.22
N PHE A 128 4.10 -0.71 -8.50
CA PHE A 128 4.14 -0.76 -7.04
C PHE A 128 4.35 0.65 -6.52
N ALA A 129 4.19 0.84 -5.22
CA ALA A 129 4.40 2.15 -4.62
C ALA A 129 5.40 2.04 -3.48
N LEU A 130 6.13 3.13 -3.29
CA LEU A 130 7.03 3.30 -2.15
C LEU A 130 6.29 4.12 -1.11
N TRP A 131 6.46 3.80 0.15
CA TRP A 131 5.82 4.53 1.24
C TRP A 131 6.82 4.84 2.34
N GLU A 132 6.89 6.11 2.72
CA GLU A 132 7.72 6.59 3.83
C GLU A 132 6.80 7.21 4.87
N MET A 133 6.74 6.60 6.04
CA MET A 133 5.92 7.14 7.12
C MET A 133 6.57 8.40 7.67
N ASN A 134 5.81 9.48 7.78
CA ASN A 134 6.32 10.73 8.32
C ASN A 134 5.15 11.60 8.79
N ALA A 135 5.02 11.75 10.10
CA ALA A 135 3.92 12.52 10.68
C ALA A 135 4.03 14.03 10.36
N SER A 136 5.17 14.46 9.86
CA SER A 136 5.40 15.87 9.50
C SER A 136 5.26 16.12 8.00
N ALA A 137 4.80 15.15 7.22
CA ALA A 137 4.66 15.31 5.77
C ALA A 137 3.71 16.46 5.45
N LYS A 138 4.08 17.24 4.42
CA LYS A 138 3.29 18.39 4.00
C LYS A 138 3.01 18.38 2.52
#